data_f1bd7536852784c11e4f8b9942af1421
#
_entry.id   f1bd7536852784c11e4f8b9942af1421
#
_cell.length_a   1.000
_cell.length_b   1.000
_cell.length_c   1.000
_cell.angle_alpha   90.00
_cell.angle_beta   90.00
_cell.angle_gamma   90.00
#
_symmetry.space_group_name_H-M   'P 1'
#
loop_
_entity.id
_entity.type
_entity.pdbx_description
1 polymer ?
#
loop_
_entity_poly.entity_id
_entity_poly.type
_entity_poly.pdbx_seq_one_letter_code
_entity_poly.pdbx_strand_id
1 'polypeptide(L)'
;MKKAFRSLRAAALALVFVLCIVPATPARAEGGALTGTVSPNASVLLFAPCGDTELFAYTDGGTTRVSAADGSRSAATEYPGQYAFLRGGAVTVASSLDDFFAIQRFDADTLDETDFFPLEIRADDLYALETDGFGRLYAVLFSEPNEIFVYDAAGGYTGSLLFAEPVLGMQVLGETLYVFLETQGERIALDAGFPQAGADVFSYAADRPYRVFDAETYIDIEGRLCAMDGAVLFETGINPTDILTAYADGCLLWASDTKTVSRYDTADETVALHPAEGVLEALTADAMLVRRDGVFFRVPYGDFTPPATPTPTASPTPAPTPNPDHVEVVFRDPYLLVPAGTTAARLRDSLAPADVQVYTKNMMAAAGKLKTDQTAMIDGALYTVVIPGDLNASGTVNTADLRLFQRFLADDEVLDEAALCAADLNGDGTADAADLVLLSGQIA
;
A
#
# COMPACT_ATOMS: atom_id res chain seq x y z
N MET A 1 -6.87 -18.81 -14.39
CA MET A 1 -6.38 -17.60 -15.02
C MET A 1 -7.42 -16.46 -15.11
N LYS A 2 -8.55 -16.57 -15.87
CA LYS A 2 -9.55 -15.48 -16.00
C LYS A 2 -10.24 -15.02 -14.68
N LYS A 3 -10.28 -15.82 -13.61
CA LYS A 3 -10.87 -15.42 -12.31
C LYS A 3 -9.91 -14.69 -11.40
N ALA A 4 -8.61 -14.97 -11.44
CA ALA A 4 -7.58 -14.26 -10.66
C ALA A 4 -7.41 -12.81 -11.15
N PHE A 5 -7.48 -12.58 -12.46
CA PHE A 5 -7.37 -11.23 -13.03
C PHE A 5 -8.56 -10.29 -12.69
N ARG A 6 -9.74 -10.81 -12.33
CA ARG A 6 -10.88 -9.95 -11.98
C ARG A 6 -10.80 -9.34 -10.57
N SER A 7 -10.08 -9.95 -9.66
CA SER A 7 -9.84 -9.37 -8.31
C SER A 7 -8.74 -8.29 -8.33
N LEU A 8 -7.80 -8.34 -9.28
CA LEU A 8 -6.80 -7.29 -9.47
C LEU A 8 -7.35 -5.97 -10.05
N ARG A 9 -8.54 -6.00 -10.69
CA ARG A 9 -9.14 -4.75 -11.22
C ARG A 9 -9.46 -3.68 -10.16
N ALA A 10 -9.62 -4.06 -8.90
CA ALA A 10 -9.85 -3.10 -7.80
C ALA A 10 -8.55 -2.56 -7.18
N ALA A 11 -7.44 -3.29 -7.32
CA ALA A 11 -6.14 -2.89 -6.75
C ALA A 11 -5.26 -2.09 -7.73
N ALA A 12 -5.50 -2.20 -9.05
CA ALA A 12 -4.71 -1.49 -10.06
C ALA A 12 -4.98 0.03 -10.14
N LEU A 13 -5.91 0.55 -9.36
CA LEU A 13 -6.26 1.98 -9.32
C LEU A 13 -5.51 2.77 -8.24
N ALA A 14 -4.55 2.17 -7.56
CA ALA A 14 -3.83 2.85 -6.49
C ALA A 14 -2.33 2.97 -6.82
N LEU A 15 -1.90 4.19 -7.00
CA LEU A 15 -0.58 4.74 -6.75
C LEU A 15 0.59 4.25 -7.64
N VAL A 16 0.79 4.90 -8.76
CA VAL A 16 2.14 5.00 -9.33
C VAL A 16 2.82 6.23 -8.74
N PHE A 17 3.61 6.05 -7.66
CA PHE A 17 4.53 7.07 -7.19
C PHE A 17 5.89 6.87 -7.84
N VAL A 18 6.36 7.90 -8.48
CA VAL A 18 7.69 7.94 -9.10
C VAL A 18 8.65 8.64 -8.17
N LEU A 19 9.70 7.98 -7.75
CA LEU A 19 10.81 8.59 -7.04
C LEU A 19 12.01 8.75 -7.98
N CYS A 20 12.47 9.99 -8.16
CA CYS A 20 13.81 10.27 -8.68
C CYS A 20 14.78 10.32 -7.50
N ILE A 21 15.86 9.55 -7.53
CA ILE A 21 16.95 9.65 -6.57
C ILE A 21 17.77 10.89 -6.96
N VAL A 22 17.83 11.86 -6.06
CA VAL A 22 18.72 13.03 -6.17
C VAL A 22 19.52 13.10 -4.87
N PRO A 23 20.83 13.42 -4.91
CA PRO A 23 21.65 13.52 -3.70
C PRO A 23 21.10 14.58 -2.73
N ALA A 24 21.26 14.31 -1.44
CA ALA A 24 20.72 15.11 -0.35
C ALA A 24 20.96 16.61 -0.52
N THR A 25 19.88 17.37 -0.62
CA THR A 25 19.90 18.83 -0.59
C THR A 25 19.80 19.33 0.86
N PRO A 26 20.36 20.50 1.20
CA PRO A 26 20.31 21.04 2.57
C PRO A 26 18.85 21.27 3.02
N ALA A 27 18.60 21.00 4.30
CA ALA A 27 17.28 21.10 4.93
C ALA A 27 16.55 22.40 4.54
N ARG A 28 15.40 22.25 3.88
CA ARG A 28 14.52 23.37 3.51
C ARG A 28 13.56 23.69 4.66
N ALA A 29 13.29 24.97 4.83
CA ALA A 29 12.32 25.46 5.82
C ALA A 29 10.91 24.87 5.64
N GLU A 30 10.11 24.82 6.73
CA GLU A 30 8.70 24.41 6.67
C GLU A 30 8.00 25.08 5.49
N GLY A 31 7.50 24.26 4.57
CA GLY A 31 6.81 24.74 3.39
C GLY A 31 5.43 25.32 3.73
N GLY A 32 5.09 26.42 3.10
CA GLY A 32 3.70 26.96 3.12
C GLY A 32 2.71 25.99 2.49
N ALA A 33 1.42 26.39 2.49
CA ALA A 33 0.38 25.67 1.77
C ALA A 33 0.73 25.58 0.27
N LEU A 34 0.66 24.37 -0.29
CA LEU A 34 0.96 24.12 -1.71
C LEU A 34 -0.25 24.36 -2.60
N THR A 35 -1.45 24.35 -2.03
CA THR A 35 -2.71 24.51 -2.77
C THR A 35 -3.67 25.41 -2.01
N GLY A 36 -4.75 25.84 -2.69
CA GLY A 36 -5.99 26.18 -2.01
C GLY A 36 -6.69 24.93 -1.48
N THR A 37 -7.90 25.09 -0.95
CA THR A 37 -8.71 23.96 -0.49
C THR A 37 -9.09 23.06 -1.66
N VAL A 38 -8.78 21.78 -1.55
CA VAL A 38 -9.13 20.72 -2.49
C VAL A 38 -10.28 19.87 -1.95
N SER A 39 -10.95 19.12 -2.83
CA SER A 39 -12.05 18.24 -2.41
C SER A 39 -11.53 17.07 -1.55
N PRO A 40 -12.38 16.45 -0.72
CA PRO A 40 -12.02 15.24 0.03
C PRO A 40 -11.57 14.07 -0.86
N ASN A 41 -12.02 14.06 -2.12
CA ASN A 41 -11.70 13.01 -3.11
C ASN A 41 -10.48 13.34 -3.98
N ALA A 42 -9.78 14.43 -3.70
CA ALA A 42 -8.55 14.73 -4.42
C ALA A 42 -7.51 13.64 -4.15
N SER A 43 -6.85 13.17 -5.21
CA SER A 43 -5.83 12.12 -5.16
C SER A 43 -4.50 12.62 -5.71
N VAL A 44 -3.41 12.29 -5.02
CA VAL A 44 -2.06 12.62 -5.45
C VAL A 44 -1.57 11.56 -6.44
N LEU A 45 -1.06 12.00 -7.58
CA LEU A 45 -0.50 11.14 -8.63
C LEU A 45 1.03 11.16 -8.66
N LEU A 46 1.62 12.28 -8.28
CA LEU A 46 3.07 12.49 -8.30
C LEU A 46 3.47 13.41 -7.16
N PHE A 47 4.53 13.05 -6.45
CA PHE A 47 5.27 13.95 -5.57
C PHE A 47 6.75 13.59 -5.68
N ALA A 48 7.53 14.42 -6.36
CA ALA A 48 8.90 14.10 -6.72
C ALA A 48 9.80 15.35 -6.72
N PRO A 49 11.09 15.22 -6.35
CA PRO A 49 12.06 16.29 -6.45
C PRO A 49 12.30 16.69 -7.91
N CYS A 50 12.43 17.99 -8.15
CA CYS A 50 12.73 18.57 -9.45
C CYS A 50 13.62 19.82 -9.25
N GLY A 51 14.92 19.70 -9.54
CA GLY A 51 15.89 20.76 -9.29
C GLY A 51 15.90 21.18 -7.81
N ASP A 52 15.67 22.45 -7.58
CA ASP A 52 15.62 23.03 -6.22
C ASP A 52 14.25 22.96 -5.54
N THR A 53 13.23 22.39 -6.15
CA THR A 53 11.87 22.24 -5.60
C THR A 53 11.35 20.83 -5.80
N GLU A 54 10.17 20.51 -5.30
CA GLU A 54 9.44 19.32 -5.69
C GLU A 54 8.31 19.71 -6.66
N LEU A 55 7.98 18.79 -7.56
CA LEU A 55 6.74 18.83 -8.33
C LEU A 55 5.74 17.86 -7.73
N PHE A 56 4.50 18.28 -7.67
CA PHE A 56 3.41 17.38 -7.33
C PHE A 56 2.25 17.51 -8.32
N ALA A 57 1.66 16.37 -8.64
CA ALA A 57 0.45 16.32 -9.45
C ALA A 57 -0.68 15.69 -8.64
N TYR A 58 -1.86 16.27 -8.72
CA TYR A 58 -3.05 15.76 -8.04
C TYR A 58 -4.29 15.98 -8.90
N THR A 59 -5.22 15.03 -8.82
CA THR A 59 -6.53 15.13 -9.48
C THR A 59 -7.56 15.64 -8.50
N ASP A 60 -8.34 16.65 -8.90
CA ASP A 60 -9.45 17.22 -8.13
C ASP A 60 -10.58 17.62 -9.06
N GLY A 61 -11.76 17.05 -8.88
CA GLY A 61 -12.98 17.46 -9.56
C GLY A 61 -12.96 17.36 -11.08
N GLY A 62 -12.22 16.42 -11.68
CA GLY A 62 -12.22 16.20 -13.14
C GLY A 62 -11.05 16.84 -13.89
N THR A 63 -10.12 17.48 -13.19
CA THR A 63 -8.86 17.98 -13.76
C THR A 63 -7.67 17.53 -12.94
N THR A 64 -6.51 17.37 -13.57
CA THR A 64 -5.26 17.18 -12.84
C THR A 64 -4.48 18.49 -12.85
N ARG A 65 -3.98 18.87 -11.69
CA ARG A 65 -3.08 20.01 -11.53
C ARG A 65 -1.66 19.50 -11.29
N VAL A 66 -0.73 20.13 -12.00
CA VAL A 66 0.71 19.96 -11.77
C VAL A 66 1.24 21.26 -11.22
N SER A 67 1.95 21.23 -10.11
CA SER A 67 2.44 22.43 -9.43
C SER A 67 3.82 22.22 -8.85
N ALA A 68 4.62 23.28 -8.84
CA ALA A 68 5.85 23.31 -8.04
C ALA A 68 5.49 23.56 -6.57
N ALA A 69 6.21 22.92 -5.66
CA ALA A 69 5.96 23.01 -4.22
C ALA A 69 6.26 24.40 -3.63
N ASP A 70 7.04 25.22 -4.32
CA ASP A 70 7.31 26.60 -3.94
C ASP A 70 6.22 27.58 -4.43
N GLY A 71 5.22 27.08 -5.15
CA GLY A 71 4.13 27.88 -5.73
C GLY A 71 4.55 28.76 -6.91
N SER A 72 5.78 28.62 -7.40
CA SER A 72 6.32 29.48 -8.48
C SER A 72 5.64 29.27 -9.81
N ARG A 73 5.12 28.06 -10.07
CA ARG A 73 4.51 27.65 -11.33
C ARG A 73 3.44 26.55 -11.15
N SER A 74 2.45 26.55 -12.02
CA SER A 74 1.42 25.52 -12.06
C SER A 74 0.82 25.37 -13.43
N ALA A 75 0.38 24.17 -13.78
CA ALA A 75 -0.37 23.83 -14.96
C ALA A 75 -1.61 22.99 -14.61
N ALA A 76 -2.52 22.82 -15.55
CA ALA A 76 -3.68 21.95 -15.39
C ALA A 76 -3.94 21.21 -16.70
N THR A 77 -4.37 19.95 -16.58
CA THR A 77 -4.77 19.13 -17.72
C THR A 77 -6.26 19.39 -18.06
N GLU A 78 -6.65 19.04 -19.27
CA GLU A 78 -8.07 19.09 -19.69
C GLU A 78 -8.90 17.95 -19.06
N TYR A 79 -8.25 16.84 -18.69
CA TYR A 79 -8.89 15.62 -18.22
C TYR A 79 -8.27 15.13 -16.90
N PRO A 80 -9.02 14.35 -16.09
CA PRO A 80 -8.48 13.79 -14.85
C PRO A 80 -7.43 12.73 -15.16
N GLY A 81 -6.20 12.95 -14.69
CA GLY A 81 -5.10 12.01 -14.83
C GLY A 81 -5.30 10.76 -13.99
N GLN A 82 -4.82 9.66 -14.50
CA GLN A 82 -4.69 8.39 -13.79
C GLN A 82 -3.23 8.07 -13.46
N TYR A 83 -2.32 8.55 -14.30
CA TYR A 83 -0.88 8.38 -14.13
C TYR A 83 -0.19 9.72 -14.27
N ALA A 84 0.87 9.93 -13.51
CA ALA A 84 1.77 11.07 -13.69
C ALA A 84 3.22 10.63 -13.45
N PHE A 85 4.12 11.06 -14.32
CA PHE A 85 5.52 10.70 -14.30
C PHE A 85 6.39 11.95 -14.43
N LEU A 86 7.52 11.96 -13.74
CA LEU A 86 8.58 12.96 -13.94
C LEU A 86 9.81 12.24 -14.50
N ARG A 87 10.13 12.45 -15.78
CA ARG A 87 11.23 11.80 -16.48
C ARG A 87 11.84 12.74 -17.52
N GLY A 88 13.16 12.69 -17.68
CA GLY A 88 13.86 13.41 -18.74
C GLY A 88 13.57 14.92 -18.79
N GLY A 89 13.28 15.55 -17.66
CA GLY A 89 12.92 16.97 -17.62
C GLY A 89 11.46 17.26 -18.06
N ALA A 90 10.61 16.25 -18.16
CA ALA A 90 9.21 16.40 -18.48
C ALA A 90 8.29 15.76 -17.43
N VAL A 91 7.14 16.40 -17.18
CA VAL A 91 6.01 15.80 -16.46
C VAL A 91 5.04 15.27 -17.51
N THR A 92 4.81 13.98 -17.49
CA THR A 92 3.83 13.30 -18.37
C THR A 92 2.62 12.93 -17.55
N VAL A 93 1.42 13.37 -17.95
CA VAL A 93 0.14 12.99 -17.36
C VAL A 93 -0.64 12.17 -18.38
N ALA A 94 -1.10 11.00 -17.98
CA ALA A 94 -1.98 10.15 -18.79
C ALA A 94 -3.37 10.13 -18.19
N SER A 95 -4.36 10.55 -18.95
CA SER A 95 -5.77 10.65 -18.58
C SER A 95 -6.58 9.65 -19.39
N SER A 96 -7.40 8.84 -18.72
CA SER A 96 -8.27 7.88 -19.39
C SER A 96 -9.48 8.56 -19.99
N LEU A 97 -9.72 8.29 -21.25
CA LEU A 97 -10.96 8.59 -21.97
C LEU A 97 -11.57 7.25 -22.45
N ASP A 98 -12.81 7.26 -22.91
CA ASP A 98 -13.56 6.03 -23.17
C ASP A 98 -12.79 5.00 -24.05
N ASP A 99 -12.19 5.47 -25.15
CA ASP A 99 -11.54 4.61 -26.15
C ASP A 99 -10.01 4.81 -26.25
N PHE A 100 -9.44 5.76 -25.51
CA PHE A 100 -8.00 6.09 -25.58
C PHE A 100 -7.51 6.78 -24.30
N PHE A 101 -6.19 6.91 -24.16
CA PHE A 101 -5.56 7.79 -23.18
C PHE A 101 -5.15 9.11 -23.84
N ALA A 102 -5.47 10.23 -23.19
CA ALA A 102 -4.89 11.52 -23.52
C ALA A 102 -3.55 11.64 -22.76
N ILE A 103 -2.46 11.79 -23.51
CA ILE A 103 -1.14 12.04 -22.96
C ILE A 103 -0.86 13.54 -23.07
N GLN A 104 -0.59 14.18 -21.95
CA GLN A 104 -0.25 15.58 -21.86
C GLN A 104 1.11 15.73 -21.19
N ARG A 105 1.99 16.50 -21.79
CA ARG A 105 3.34 16.73 -21.29
C ARG A 105 3.59 18.17 -21.01
N PHE A 106 4.35 18.39 -19.95
CA PHE A 106 4.78 19.71 -19.50
C PHE A 106 6.29 19.68 -19.31
N ASP A 107 6.96 20.74 -19.70
CA ASP A 107 8.34 20.96 -19.30
C ASP A 107 8.42 21.07 -17.77
N ALA A 108 9.34 20.33 -17.14
CA ALA A 108 9.39 20.24 -15.69
C ALA A 108 9.86 21.54 -15.02
N ASP A 109 10.62 22.37 -15.75
CA ASP A 109 11.17 23.62 -15.22
C ASP A 109 10.18 24.78 -15.35
N THR A 110 9.37 24.83 -16.38
CA THR A 110 8.46 25.94 -16.65
C THR A 110 6.99 25.57 -16.41
N LEU A 111 6.62 24.30 -16.51
CA LEU A 111 5.28 23.75 -16.60
C LEU A 111 4.48 24.26 -17.81
N ASP A 112 5.16 24.73 -18.85
CA ASP A 112 4.54 24.96 -20.13
C ASP A 112 4.19 23.62 -20.80
N GLU A 113 3.03 23.53 -21.41
CA GLU A 113 2.64 22.36 -22.16
C GLU A 113 3.55 22.21 -23.39
N THR A 114 4.17 21.03 -23.55
CA THR A 114 5.06 20.71 -24.68
C THR A 114 4.39 19.84 -25.70
N ASP A 115 3.57 18.88 -25.28
CA ASP A 115 2.90 17.93 -26.17
C ASP A 115 1.52 17.52 -25.63
N PHE A 116 0.60 17.28 -26.57
CA PHE A 116 -0.70 16.68 -26.33
C PHE A 116 -1.04 15.72 -27.49
N PHE A 117 -1.27 14.44 -27.18
CA PHE A 117 -1.62 13.44 -28.19
C PHE A 117 -2.47 12.30 -27.58
N PRO A 118 -3.32 11.65 -28.40
CA PRO A 118 -4.00 10.43 -27.99
C PRO A 118 -3.05 9.23 -28.06
N LEU A 119 -3.15 8.33 -27.08
CA LEU A 119 -2.57 7.00 -27.13
C LEU A 119 -3.72 6.00 -27.33
N GLU A 120 -3.72 5.33 -28.47
CA GLU A 120 -4.81 4.43 -28.89
C GLU A 120 -4.79 3.12 -28.10
N ILE A 121 -5.04 3.21 -26.80
CA ILE A 121 -5.19 2.08 -25.88
C ILE A 121 -6.50 2.27 -25.15
N ARG A 122 -7.34 1.25 -25.14
CA ARG A 122 -8.59 1.26 -24.38
C ARG A 122 -8.30 1.27 -22.87
N ALA A 123 -9.01 2.10 -22.16
CA ALA A 123 -8.82 2.26 -20.72
C ALA A 123 -9.05 0.97 -19.92
N ASP A 124 -9.98 0.12 -20.36
CA ASP A 124 -10.30 -1.15 -19.72
C ASP A 124 -9.31 -2.29 -20.06
N ASP A 125 -8.41 -2.05 -21.01
CA ASP A 125 -7.38 -3.02 -21.42
C ASP A 125 -5.97 -2.67 -20.91
N LEU A 126 -5.72 -1.43 -20.48
CA LEU A 126 -4.43 -1.04 -19.93
C LEU A 126 -4.22 -1.66 -18.54
N TYR A 127 -3.15 -2.44 -18.39
CA TYR A 127 -2.71 -3.01 -17.12
C TYR A 127 -1.68 -2.13 -16.42
N ALA A 128 -0.66 -1.68 -17.15
CA ALA A 128 0.41 -0.83 -16.63
C ALA A 128 0.91 0.14 -17.71
N LEU A 129 1.34 1.33 -17.28
CA LEU A 129 1.92 2.36 -18.13
C LEU A 129 3.17 2.92 -17.45
N GLU A 130 4.24 3.14 -18.23
CA GLU A 130 5.47 3.81 -17.80
C GLU A 130 6.00 4.72 -18.90
N THR A 131 6.87 5.65 -18.55
CA THR A 131 7.60 6.48 -19.53
C THR A 131 9.08 6.57 -19.17
N ASP A 132 9.94 6.72 -20.17
CA ASP A 132 11.37 6.91 -19.98
C ASP A 132 11.84 8.37 -20.14
N GLY A 133 13.14 8.59 -19.97
CA GLY A 133 13.77 9.90 -20.14
C GLY A 133 13.79 10.41 -21.57
N PHE A 134 13.53 9.57 -22.58
CA PHE A 134 13.39 9.94 -23.98
C PHE A 134 11.93 10.26 -24.36
N GLY A 135 11.00 10.12 -23.43
CA GLY A 135 9.58 10.34 -23.65
C GLY A 135 8.86 9.18 -24.31
N ARG A 136 9.49 8.01 -24.48
CA ARG A 136 8.79 6.81 -24.95
C ARG A 136 7.83 6.32 -23.88
N LEU A 137 6.73 5.70 -24.34
CA LEU A 137 5.74 5.09 -23.47
C LEU A 137 5.81 3.58 -23.58
N TYR A 138 5.64 2.91 -22.45
CA TYR A 138 5.63 1.45 -22.31
C TYR A 138 4.29 1.06 -21.72
N ALA A 139 3.54 0.21 -22.41
CA ALA A 139 2.21 -0.23 -21.98
C ALA A 139 2.13 -1.75 -21.93
N VAL A 140 1.54 -2.29 -20.88
CA VAL A 140 1.12 -3.68 -20.77
C VAL A 140 -0.39 -3.73 -20.85
N LEU A 141 -0.94 -4.63 -21.67
CA LEU A 141 -2.38 -4.79 -21.85
C LEU A 141 -2.88 -6.06 -21.16
N PHE A 142 -4.10 -6.02 -20.63
CA PHE A 142 -4.75 -7.21 -20.10
C PHE A 142 -5.00 -8.28 -21.17
N SER A 143 -5.23 -7.86 -22.42
CA SER A 143 -5.42 -8.76 -23.56
C SER A 143 -4.14 -9.47 -23.98
N GLU A 144 -2.98 -8.84 -23.78
CA GLU A 144 -1.67 -9.32 -24.22
C GLU A 144 -0.65 -9.22 -23.06
N PRO A 145 -0.81 -10.01 -22.00
CA PRO A 145 -0.05 -9.83 -20.75
C PRO A 145 1.43 -10.18 -20.85
N ASN A 146 1.86 -10.87 -21.92
CA ASN A 146 3.25 -11.26 -22.15
C ASN A 146 4.03 -10.24 -23.03
N GLU A 147 3.44 -9.07 -23.27
CA GLU A 147 3.97 -8.11 -24.22
C GLU A 147 3.99 -6.70 -23.63
N ILE A 148 5.08 -5.98 -23.80
CA ILE A 148 5.17 -4.56 -23.52
C ILE A 148 5.16 -3.81 -24.85
N PHE A 149 4.12 -3.06 -25.11
CA PHE A 149 3.99 -2.20 -26.28
C PHE A 149 4.81 -0.93 -26.09
N VAL A 150 5.62 -0.58 -27.07
CA VAL A 150 6.51 0.57 -27.04
C VAL A 150 6.03 1.62 -28.04
N TYR A 151 5.83 2.83 -27.54
CA TYR A 151 5.44 3.99 -28.33
C TYR A 151 6.56 5.05 -28.29
N ASP A 152 6.73 5.78 -29.35
CA ASP A 152 7.66 6.90 -29.39
C ASP A 152 7.14 8.12 -28.60
N ALA A 153 7.93 9.19 -28.55
CA ALA A 153 7.58 10.39 -27.83
C ALA A 153 6.33 11.11 -28.36
N ALA A 154 5.91 10.82 -29.60
CA ALA A 154 4.69 11.39 -30.21
C ALA A 154 3.49 10.42 -30.14
N GLY A 155 3.61 9.29 -29.44
CA GLY A 155 2.57 8.27 -29.31
C GLY A 155 2.48 7.29 -30.47
N GLY A 156 3.42 7.33 -31.41
CA GLY A 156 3.50 6.36 -32.50
C GLY A 156 3.98 4.99 -32.02
N TYR A 157 3.26 3.92 -32.34
CA TYR A 157 3.69 2.56 -32.04
C TYR A 157 4.99 2.23 -32.79
N THR A 158 6.01 1.78 -32.06
CA THR A 158 7.34 1.47 -32.64
C THR A 158 7.68 -0.02 -32.63
N GLY A 159 7.00 -0.80 -31.80
CA GLY A 159 7.22 -2.23 -31.65
C GLY A 159 6.89 -2.71 -30.25
N SER A 160 7.24 -3.95 -29.96
CA SER A 160 6.98 -4.53 -28.63
C SER A 160 8.14 -5.38 -28.13
N LEU A 161 8.16 -5.58 -26.82
CA LEU A 161 9.03 -6.50 -26.10
C LEU A 161 8.22 -7.73 -25.71
N LEU A 162 8.68 -8.91 -26.12
CA LEU A 162 7.98 -10.18 -25.87
C LEU A 162 8.67 -10.96 -24.76
N PHE A 163 7.88 -11.49 -23.83
CA PHE A 163 8.35 -12.26 -22.69
C PHE A 163 7.74 -13.67 -22.70
N ALA A 164 8.48 -14.63 -22.12
CA ALA A 164 7.99 -16.00 -22.00
C ALA A 164 6.87 -16.16 -20.95
N GLU A 165 6.82 -15.25 -20.00
CA GLU A 165 5.86 -15.20 -18.88
C GLU A 165 5.06 -13.90 -18.92
N PRO A 166 3.88 -13.85 -18.27
CA PRO A 166 3.14 -12.60 -18.12
C PRO A 166 3.95 -11.52 -17.38
N VAL A 167 3.89 -10.30 -17.88
CA VAL A 167 4.42 -9.11 -17.19
C VAL A 167 3.48 -8.76 -16.04
N LEU A 168 3.94 -8.94 -14.82
CA LEU A 168 3.18 -8.68 -13.59
C LEU A 168 3.41 -7.27 -13.03
N GLY A 169 4.35 -6.54 -13.60
CA GLY A 169 4.65 -5.16 -13.28
C GLY A 169 5.84 -4.67 -14.06
N MET A 170 5.99 -3.36 -14.13
CA MET A 170 7.17 -2.73 -14.71
C MET A 170 7.43 -1.38 -14.03
N GLN A 171 8.66 -0.93 -14.08
CA GLN A 171 9.06 0.36 -13.55
C GLN A 171 10.28 0.89 -14.31
N VAL A 172 10.22 2.14 -14.73
CA VAL A 172 11.40 2.85 -15.23
C VAL A 172 12.10 3.53 -14.05
N LEU A 173 13.41 3.28 -13.92
CA LEU A 173 14.25 3.95 -12.94
C LEU A 173 15.57 4.36 -13.62
N GLY A 174 15.83 5.67 -13.71
CA GLY A 174 16.96 6.20 -14.47
C GLY A 174 16.89 5.77 -15.95
N GLU A 175 17.94 5.12 -16.41
CA GLU A 175 18.06 4.59 -17.78
C GLU A 175 17.79 3.07 -17.85
N THR A 176 16.97 2.54 -16.94
CA THR A 176 16.64 1.11 -16.90
C THR A 176 15.14 0.91 -16.76
N LEU A 177 14.58 0.06 -17.61
CA LEU A 177 13.25 -0.51 -17.44
C LEU A 177 13.38 -1.84 -16.69
N TYR A 178 12.81 -1.92 -15.51
CA TYR A 178 12.65 -3.14 -14.74
C TYR A 178 11.32 -3.78 -15.10
N VAL A 179 11.35 -5.04 -15.45
CA VAL A 179 10.17 -5.85 -15.81
C VAL A 179 10.06 -7.00 -14.83
N PHE A 180 8.89 -7.15 -14.19
CA PHE A 180 8.65 -8.19 -13.19
C PHE A 180 7.76 -9.28 -13.79
N LEU A 181 8.32 -10.46 -13.94
CA LEU A 181 7.64 -11.67 -14.41
C LEU A 181 7.21 -12.54 -13.22
N GLU A 182 6.65 -13.71 -13.47
CA GLU A 182 6.20 -14.59 -12.39
C GLU A 182 7.37 -15.17 -11.59
N THR A 183 8.46 -15.58 -12.27
CA THR A 183 9.58 -16.31 -11.63
C THR A 183 10.87 -15.50 -11.52
N GLN A 184 11.01 -14.43 -12.29
CA GLN A 184 12.23 -13.62 -12.40
C GLN A 184 11.93 -12.21 -12.86
N GLY A 185 12.91 -11.32 -12.73
CA GLY A 185 12.86 -9.99 -13.32
C GLY A 185 13.86 -9.80 -14.44
N GLU A 186 13.61 -8.82 -15.29
CA GLU A 186 14.54 -8.37 -16.33
C GLU A 186 14.87 -6.91 -16.16
N ARG A 187 16.13 -6.54 -16.41
CA ARG A 187 16.62 -5.16 -16.50
C ARG A 187 16.93 -4.86 -17.96
N ILE A 188 16.26 -3.89 -18.52
CA ILE A 188 16.40 -3.50 -19.93
C ILE A 188 16.99 -2.10 -19.95
N ALA A 189 18.19 -1.98 -20.52
CA ALA A 189 18.83 -0.68 -20.67
C ALA A 189 18.05 0.19 -21.67
N LEU A 190 17.84 1.43 -21.31
CA LEU A 190 17.13 2.43 -22.11
C LEU A 190 18.15 3.41 -22.69
N ASP A 191 18.38 3.32 -23.97
CA ASP A 191 19.17 4.26 -24.76
C ASP A 191 18.30 4.88 -25.86
N ALA A 192 18.88 5.61 -26.79
CA ALA A 192 18.16 6.19 -27.90
C ALA A 192 17.64 5.15 -28.93
N GLY A 193 18.11 3.89 -28.85
CA GLY A 193 17.66 2.80 -29.69
C GLY A 193 16.37 2.15 -29.19
N PHE A 194 15.86 1.18 -29.94
CA PHE A 194 14.77 0.34 -29.50
C PHE A 194 15.26 -0.61 -28.38
N PRO A 195 14.60 -0.68 -27.23
CA PRO A 195 15.02 -1.52 -26.10
C PRO A 195 15.00 -3.01 -26.47
N GLN A 196 15.86 -3.81 -25.84
CA GLN A 196 16.00 -5.24 -26.12
C GLN A 196 15.75 -6.05 -24.86
N ALA A 197 14.77 -6.96 -24.87
CA ALA A 197 14.48 -7.88 -23.78
C ALA A 197 15.51 -9.03 -23.69
N GLY A 198 15.62 -9.67 -22.53
CA GLY A 198 16.34 -10.93 -22.31
C GLY A 198 17.84 -10.82 -22.07
N ALA A 199 18.41 -9.60 -21.96
CA ALA A 199 19.86 -9.42 -21.83
C ALA A 199 20.37 -9.48 -20.38
N ASP A 200 19.60 -9.04 -19.40
CA ASP A 200 19.98 -8.97 -17.98
C ASP A 200 18.83 -9.42 -17.08
N VAL A 201 18.89 -10.66 -16.65
CA VAL A 201 17.88 -11.33 -15.84
C VAL A 201 18.35 -11.39 -14.37
N PHE A 202 17.45 -11.12 -13.43
CA PHE A 202 17.73 -11.25 -12.02
C PHE A 202 16.68 -12.10 -11.30
N SER A 203 17.13 -12.83 -10.28
CA SER A 203 16.26 -13.65 -9.44
C SER A 203 15.72 -12.82 -8.27
N TYR A 204 14.51 -13.12 -7.85
CA TYR A 204 13.93 -12.51 -6.66
C TYR A 204 14.55 -13.08 -5.39
N ALA A 205 14.73 -12.23 -4.38
CA ALA A 205 15.23 -12.64 -3.07
C ALA A 205 14.25 -13.57 -2.33
N ALA A 206 12.98 -13.21 -2.37
CA ALA A 206 11.89 -13.94 -1.74
C ALA A 206 10.65 -13.91 -2.66
N ASP A 207 10.13 -12.73 -2.95
CA ASP A 207 9.01 -12.53 -3.86
C ASP A 207 9.34 -11.48 -4.91
N ARG A 208 8.47 -11.35 -5.94
CA ARG A 208 8.67 -10.38 -7.00
C ARG A 208 8.65 -8.95 -6.45
N PRO A 209 9.44 -8.03 -7.04
CA PRO A 209 9.40 -6.64 -6.64
C PRO A 209 8.00 -6.03 -6.81
N TYR A 210 7.59 -5.27 -5.80
CA TYR A 210 6.51 -4.29 -5.90
C TYR A 210 7.06 -2.96 -6.43
N ARG A 211 8.25 -2.56 -5.91
CA ARG A 211 8.91 -1.32 -6.29
C ARG A 211 10.42 -1.44 -6.17
N VAL A 212 11.13 -1.02 -7.19
CA VAL A 212 12.58 -0.85 -7.17
C VAL A 212 12.91 0.57 -6.72
N PHE A 213 13.86 0.70 -5.80
CA PHE A 213 14.32 1.99 -5.29
C PHE A 213 15.58 2.47 -5.98
N ASP A 214 16.53 1.55 -6.20
CA ASP A 214 17.80 1.79 -6.87
C ASP A 214 18.32 0.51 -7.55
N ALA A 215 19.56 0.53 -8.04
CA ALA A 215 20.15 -0.63 -8.73
C ALA A 215 20.39 -1.83 -7.80
N GLU A 216 20.34 -1.64 -6.49
CA GLU A 216 20.73 -2.63 -5.48
C GLU A 216 19.58 -3.08 -4.60
N THR A 217 18.46 -2.29 -4.53
CA THR A 217 17.39 -2.52 -3.54
C THR A 217 15.99 -2.39 -4.13
N TYR A 218 15.08 -3.20 -3.61
CA TYR A 218 13.66 -3.15 -3.92
C TYR A 218 12.82 -3.54 -2.69
N ILE A 219 11.54 -3.18 -2.69
CA ILE A 219 10.54 -3.76 -1.79
C ILE A 219 9.71 -4.76 -2.59
N ASP A 220 9.48 -5.95 -2.04
CA ASP A 220 8.67 -6.99 -2.69
C ASP A 220 7.16 -6.83 -2.37
N ILE A 221 6.34 -7.70 -2.96
CA ILE A 221 4.87 -7.67 -2.78
C ILE A 221 4.42 -8.05 -1.37
N GLU A 222 5.31 -8.60 -0.54
CA GLU A 222 5.05 -8.93 0.87
C GLU A 222 5.58 -7.84 1.83
N GLY A 223 6.10 -6.74 1.30
CA GLY A 223 6.62 -5.63 2.09
C GLY A 223 8.00 -5.85 2.67
N ARG A 224 8.80 -6.75 2.10
CA ARG A 224 10.19 -6.95 2.52
C ARG A 224 11.12 -6.08 1.70
N LEU A 225 12.00 -5.34 2.36
CA LEU A 225 13.13 -4.69 1.71
C LEU A 225 14.17 -5.75 1.35
N CYS A 226 14.47 -5.88 0.08
CA CYS A 226 15.35 -6.89 -0.46
C CYS A 226 16.50 -6.26 -1.23
N ALA A 227 17.67 -6.90 -1.17
CA ALA A 227 18.77 -6.60 -2.06
C ALA A 227 18.61 -7.36 -3.38
N MET A 228 19.09 -6.76 -4.48
CA MET A 228 19.04 -7.39 -5.83
C MET A 228 19.92 -8.64 -5.93
N ASP A 229 20.83 -8.89 -4.98
CA ASP A 229 21.66 -10.09 -4.90
C ASP A 229 20.97 -11.27 -4.20
N GLY A 230 19.76 -11.08 -3.70
CA GLY A 230 18.96 -12.14 -3.11
C GLY A 230 18.89 -12.14 -1.57
N ALA A 231 19.29 -11.07 -0.88
CA ALA A 231 19.17 -10.96 0.57
C ALA A 231 17.89 -10.20 0.97
N VAL A 232 17.16 -10.71 1.96
CA VAL A 232 16.13 -9.94 2.66
C VAL A 232 16.82 -9.09 3.73
N LEU A 233 16.69 -7.77 3.61
CA LEU A 233 17.34 -6.79 4.50
C LEU A 233 16.44 -6.43 5.69
N PHE A 234 15.12 -6.32 5.46
CA PHE A 234 14.15 -5.92 6.48
C PHE A 234 12.74 -6.33 6.09
N GLU A 235 11.91 -6.66 7.08
CA GLU A 235 10.50 -6.97 6.90
C GLU A 235 9.64 -5.87 7.55
N THR A 236 8.84 -5.15 6.75
CA THR A 236 7.92 -4.14 7.29
C THR A 236 6.73 -4.78 7.99
N GLY A 237 6.41 -6.02 7.64
CA GLY A 237 5.22 -6.73 8.11
C GLY A 237 3.89 -6.21 7.53
N ILE A 238 3.95 -5.42 6.45
CA ILE A 238 2.78 -4.74 5.89
C ILE A 238 2.81 -4.89 4.37
N ASN A 239 1.65 -5.16 3.78
CA ASN A 239 1.52 -5.24 2.33
C ASN A 239 1.89 -3.88 1.68
N PRO A 240 2.85 -3.83 0.75
CA PRO A 240 3.32 -2.58 0.14
C PRO A 240 2.27 -1.86 -0.71
N THR A 241 1.18 -2.52 -1.10
CA THR A 241 0.05 -1.85 -1.78
C THR A 241 -0.72 -0.91 -0.85
N ASP A 242 -0.60 -1.10 0.46
CA ASP A 242 -1.33 -0.36 1.48
C ASP A 242 -0.44 0.68 2.18
N ILE A 243 0.83 0.80 1.76
CA ILE A 243 1.81 1.70 2.38
C ILE A 243 2.43 2.66 1.38
N LEU A 244 2.70 3.86 1.86
CA LEU A 244 3.57 4.81 1.16
C LEU A 244 5.02 4.46 1.48
N THR A 245 5.89 4.41 0.47
CA THR A 245 7.30 4.08 0.65
C THR A 245 8.22 5.06 -0.07
N ALA A 246 9.37 5.33 0.53
CA ALA A 246 10.52 5.99 -0.09
C ALA A 246 11.81 5.36 0.40
N TYR A 247 12.86 5.45 -0.38
CA TYR A 247 14.18 4.94 -0.02
C TYR A 247 15.26 5.89 -0.51
N ALA A 248 16.20 6.22 0.34
CA ALA A 248 17.40 6.98 0.00
C ALA A 248 18.48 6.76 1.05
N ASP A 249 19.73 6.80 0.62
CA ASP A 249 20.92 6.76 1.48
C ASP A 249 20.92 5.61 2.50
N GLY A 250 20.47 4.42 2.08
CA GLY A 250 20.37 3.25 2.96
C GLY A 250 19.18 3.27 3.93
N CYS A 251 18.28 4.22 3.82
CA CYS A 251 17.12 4.33 4.69
C CYS A 251 15.80 4.05 3.96
N LEU A 252 15.05 3.07 4.43
CA LEU A 252 13.65 2.86 4.02
C LEU A 252 12.73 3.73 4.88
N LEU A 253 11.89 4.51 4.24
CA LEU A 253 10.80 5.26 4.85
C LEU A 253 9.48 4.61 4.43
N TRP A 254 8.60 4.37 5.38
CA TRP A 254 7.26 3.86 5.07
C TRP A 254 6.21 4.38 6.04
N ALA A 255 4.98 4.38 5.59
CA ALA A 255 3.83 4.71 6.42
C ALA A 255 2.70 3.72 6.16
N SER A 256 2.30 3.01 7.19
CA SER A 256 1.17 2.07 7.19
C SER A 256 -0.14 2.72 7.63
N ASP A 257 -0.06 3.93 8.13
CA ASP A 257 -1.20 4.74 8.51
C ASP A 257 -1.02 6.18 8.01
N THR A 258 -2.01 7.01 8.19
CA THR A 258 -1.97 8.41 7.76
C THR A 258 -1.33 9.35 8.77
N LYS A 259 -0.69 8.84 9.82
CA LYS A 259 -0.25 9.66 10.96
C LYS A 259 1.22 9.49 11.33
N THR A 260 1.87 8.39 10.91
CA THR A 260 3.22 8.08 11.35
C THR A 260 4.07 7.62 10.17
N VAL A 261 5.25 8.19 10.02
CA VAL A 261 6.29 7.71 9.11
C VAL A 261 7.30 6.92 9.93
N SER A 262 7.57 5.70 9.53
CA SER A 262 8.63 4.86 10.06
C SER A 262 9.87 4.98 9.17
N ARG A 263 11.05 4.94 9.76
CA ARG A 263 12.33 4.91 9.06
C ARG A 263 13.13 3.72 9.56
N TYR A 264 13.62 2.91 8.63
CA TYR A 264 14.59 1.86 8.89
C TYR A 264 15.93 2.24 8.26
N ASP A 265 16.98 2.22 9.06
CA ASP A 265 18.36 2.45 8.61
C ASP A 265 19.05 1.10 8.43
N THR A 266 19.48 0.79 7.21
CA THR A 266 20.11 -0.51 6.87
C THR A 266 21.52 -0.65 7.46
N ALA A 267 22.19 0.44 7.80
CA ALA A 267 23.55 0.38 8.36
C ALA A 267 23.54 0.07 9.86
N ASP A 268 22.57 0.65 10.58
CA ASP A 268 22.47 0.51 12.03
C ASP A 268 21.41 -0.53 12.44
N GLU A 269 20.63 -1.05 11.47
CA GLU A 269 19.48 -1.95 11.69
C GLU A 269 18.46 -1.39 12.70
N THR A 270 18.28 -0.07 12.70
CA THR A 270 17.41 0.63 13.66
C THR A 270 16.14 1.14 13.01
N VAL A 271 15.03 1.10 13.76
CA VAL A 271 13.77 1.72 13.38
C VAL A 271 13.55 2.99 14.19
N ALA A 272 13.12 4.05 13.55
CA ALA A 272 12.75 5.30 14.20
C ALA A 272 11.41 5.83 13.62
N LEU A 273 10.70 6.66 14.39
CA LEU A 273 9.36 7.13 14.07
C LEU A 273 9.32 8.65 13.98
N HIS A 274 8.49 9.16 13.06
CA HIS A 274 8.20 10.57 12.92
C HIS A 274 6.68 10.79 12.78
N PRO A 275 6.04 11.59 13.63
CA PRO A 275 4.61 11.85 13.51
C PRO A 275 4.31 12.72 12.29
N ALA A 276 3.24 12.38 11.56
CA ALA A 276 2.70 13.23 10.52
C ALA A 276 1.58 14.11 11.09
N GLU A 277 1.72 15.41 10.97
CA GLU A 277 0.67 16.34 11.39
C GLU A 277 -0.35 16.58 10.26
N GLY A 278 -1.24 15.63 10.04
CA GLY A 278 -2.26 15.66 8.99
C GLY A 278 -2.46 14.28 8.37
N VAL A 279 -3.23 14.21 7.28
CA VAL A 279 -3.37 12.99 6.48
C VAL A 279 -2.17 12.90 5.55
N LEU A 280 -1.39 11.84 5.69
CA LEU A 280 -0.22 11.59 4.86
C LEU A 280 -0.67 11.12 3.47
N GLU A 281 -0.14 11.76 2.43
CA GLU A 281 -0.54 11.50 1.04
C GLU A 281 0.62 10.96 0.18
N ALA A 282 1.86 11.34 0.49
CA ALA A 282 3.04 10.87 -0.23
C ALA A 282 4.32 11.06 0.58
N LEU A 283 5.35 10.28 0.24
CA LEU A 283 6.70 10.36 0.82
C LEU A 283 7.74 10.55 -0.27
N THR A 284 8.76 11.37 0.05
CA THR A 284 10.05 11.40 -0.63
C THR A 284 11.15 11.12 0.39
N ALA A 285 12.41 11.11 -0.05
CA ALA A 285 13.56 10.97 0.86
C ALA A 285 13.64 12.09 1.91
N ASP A 286 13.23 13.31 1.54
CA ASP A 286 13.47 14.54 2.32
C ASP A 286 12.21 15.10 2.99
N ALA A 287 11.03 14.70 2.53
CA ALA A 287 9.78 15.30 2.98
C ALA A 287 8.58 14.36 2.84
N MET A 288 7.55 14.68 3.57
CA MET A 288 6.21 14.12 3.41
C MET A 288 5.27 15.18 2.82
N LEU A 289 4.31 14.71 2.03
CA LEU A 289 3.15 15.48 1.59
C LEU A 289 1.99 15.15 2.52
N VAL A 290 1.47 16.16 3.20
CA VAL A 290 0.34 15.99 4.14
C VAL A 290 -0.82 16.88 3.73
N ARG A 291 -2.05 16.40 3.97
CA ARG A 291 -3.28 17.17 3.79
C ARG A 291 -3.87 17.53 5.15
N ARG A 292 -4.09 18.85 5.36
CA ARG A 292 -4.74 19.42 6.54
C ARG A 292 -5.89 20.33 6.09
N ASP A 293 -7.07 20.09 6.60
CA ASP A 293 -8.28 20.91 6.26
C ASP A 293 -8.51 21.09 4.74
N GLY A 294 -8.20 20.03 3.96
CA GLY A 294 -8.32 20.07 2.50
C GLY A 294 -7.22 20.84 1.78
N VAL A 295 -6.11 21.15 2.42
CA VAL A 295 -4.94 21.82 1.82
C VAL A 295 -3.73 20.92 1.89
N PHE A 296 -2.97 20.81 0.81
CA PHE A 296 -1.69 20.07 0.79
C PHE A 296 -0.55 20.93 1.30
N PHE A 297 0.30 20.30 2.10
CA PHE A 297 1.52 20.89 2.67
C PHE A 297 2.71 19.96 2.43
N ARG A 298 3.84 20.54 2.04
CA ARG A 298 5.13 19.87 2.14
C ARG A 298 5.66 20.02 3.55
N VAL A 299 5.98 18.92 4.20
CA VAL A 299 6.55 18.91 5.54
C VAL A 299 7.88 18.17 5.50
N PRO A 300 9.02 18.86 5.71
CA PRO A 300 10.30 18.19 5.83
C PRO A 300 10.29 17.31 7.07
N TYR A 301 11.07 16.22 7.04
CA TYR A 301 11.25 15.43 8.24
C TYR A 301 12.00 16.23 9.30
N GLY A 302 11.50 16.18 10.53
CA GLY A 302 12.25 16.55 11.73
C GLY A 302 13.10 15.38 12.23
N ASP A 303 13.50 15.45 13.49
CA ASP A 303 14.23 14.35 14.11
C ASP A 303 13.34 13.12 14.26
N PHE A 304 13.79 11.99 13.74
CA PHE A 304 13.17 10.70 14.00
C PHE A 304 13.49 10.25 15.43
N THR A 305 12.47 9.87 16.18
CA THR A 305 12.65 9.35 17.53
C THR A 305 12.66 7.83 17.51
N PRO A 306 13.57 7.16 18.25
CA PRO A 306 13.46 5.72 18.42
C PRO A 306 12.08 5.36 18.95
N PRO A 307 11.48 4.23 18.54
CA PRO A 307 10.28 3.73 19.17
C PRO A 307 10.57 3.65 20.68
N ALA A 308 9.63 4.13 21.49
CA ALA A 308 9.82 4.14 22.94
C ALA A 308 10.28 2.74 23.37
N THR A 309 11.52 2.65 23.85
CA THR A 309 12.00 1.39 24.43
C THR A 309 10.98 1.03 25.51
N PRO A 310 10.33 -0.14 25.45
CA PRO A 310 9.41 -0.51 26.51
C PRO A 310 10.18 -0.33 27.80
N THR A 311 9.73 0.58 28.66
CA THR A 311 10.33 0.79 29.96
C THR A 311 10.49 -0.58 30.57
N PRO A 312 11.71 -1.04 31.00
CA PRO A 312 11.87 -2.35 31.55
C PRO A 312 10.81 -2.47 32.65
N THR A 313 9.81 -3.28 32.38
CA THR A 313 8.75 -3.57 33.34
C THR A 313 9.49 -4.00 34.59
N ALA A 314 9.33 -3.23 35.68
CA ALA A 314 9.90 -3.59 36.97
C ALA A 314 9.67 -5.09 37.15
N SER A 315 10.73 -5.83 37.48
CA SER A 315 10.71 -7.29 37.69
C SER A 315 9.36 -7.71 38.26
N PRO A 316 8.61 -8.62 37.65
CA PRO A 316 7.23 -8.83 38.02
C PRO A 316 7.17 -9.08 39.51
N THR A 317 6.51 -8.19 40.24
CA THR A 317 5.93 -8.54 41.55
C THR A 317 5.22 -9.87 41.30
N PRO A 318 5.42 -10.89 42.16
CA PRO A 318 4.84 -12.21 41.92
C PRO A 318 3.40 -12.04 41.49
N ALA A 319 3.06 -12.59 40.32
CA ALA A 319 1.78 -12.38 39.69
C ALA A 319 0.66 -12.57 40.68
N PRO A 320 -0.27 -11.62 40.82
CA PRO A 320 -1.47 -11.87 41.62
C PRO A 320 -2.10 -13.14 41.05
N THR A 321 -2.50 -14.03 41.92
CA THR A 321 -3.25 -15.26 41.54
C THR A 321 -4.29 -14.86 40.49
N PRO A 322 -4.35 -15.52 39.30
CA PRO A 322 -5.24 -15.12 38.23
C PRO A 322 -6.65 -14.94 38.81
N ASN A 323 -7.21 -13.76 38.68
CA ASN A 323 -8.62 -13.54 39.03
C ASN A 323 -9.43 -14.40 38.04
N PRO A 324 -10.16 -15.43 38.51
CA PRO A 324 -10.90 -16.32 37.61
C PRO A 324 -11.99 -15.59 36.79
N ASP A 325 -12.28 -14.35 37.17
CA ASP A 325 -13.28 -13.52 36.51
C ASP A 325 -12.70 -12.56 35.44
N HIS A 326 -11.36 -12.44 35.35
CA HIS A 326 -10.72 -11.61 34.32
C HIS A 326 -10.70 -12.31 32.96
N VAL A 327 -11.24 -11.63 31.93
CA VAL A 327 -11.23 -12.10 30.55
C VAL A 327 -10.01 -11.50 29.85
N GLU A 328 -9.14 -12.35 29.36
CA GLU A 328 -8.04 -11.93 28.48
C GLU A 328 -8.62 -11.60 27.11
N VAL A 329 -8.44 -10.36 26.65
CA VAL A 329 -8.89 -9.89 25.33
C VAL A 329 -7.70 -9.47 24.50
N VAL A 330 -7.77 -9.71 23.18
CA VAL A 330 -6.74 -9.30 22.22
C VAL A 330 -7.36 -8.31 21.24
N PHE A 331 -6.76 -7.11 21.14
CA PHE A 331 -7.15 -6.13 20.16
C PHE A 331 -6.37 -6.36 18.85
N ARG A 332 -7.10 -6.59 17.77
CA ARG A 332 -6.60 -6.65 16.38
C ARG A 332 -7.51 -5.77 15.55
N ASP A 333 -7.24 -4.50 15.46
CA ASP A 333 -8.10 -3.54 14.75
C ASP A 333 -8.48 -4.03 13.34
N PRO A 334 -9.78 -4.08 12.98
CA PRO A 334 -10.98 -3.65 13.71
C PRO A 334 -11.60 -4.72 14.63
N TYR A 335 -10.89 -5.78 14.96
CA TYR A 335 -11.40 -6.94 15.70
C TYR A 335 -11.02 -6.91 17.19
N LEU A 336 -11.96 -7.37 18.03
CA LEU A 336 -11.75 -7.66 19.44
C LEU A 336 -11.91 -9.17 19.66
N LEU A 337 -10.80 -9.87 19.85
CA LEU A 337 -10.81 -11.31 20.12
C LEU A 337 -11.09 -11.56 21.58
N VAL A 338 -12.10 -12.36 21.87
CA VAL A 338 -12.53 -12.73 23.23
C VAL A 338 -12.67 -14.24 23.36
N PRO A 339 -12.32 -14.83 24.51
CA PRO A 339 -12.48 -16.27 24.74
C PRO A 339 -13.93 -16.73 24.64
N ALA A 340 -14.15 -17.95 24.17
CA ALA A 340 -15.46 -18.56 24.12
C ALA A 340 -16.14 -18.57 25.51
N GLY A 341 -17.45 -18.30 25.53
CA GLY A 341 -18.22 -18.23 26.77
C GLY A 341 -18.15 -16.91 27.53
N THR A 342 -17.38 -15.92 27.03
CA THR A 342 -17.37 -14.56 27.58
C THR A 342 -18.76 -13.94 27.48
N THR A 343 -19.20 -13.27 28.53
CA THR A 343 -20.47 -12.50 28.54
C THR A 343 -20.18 -11.01 28.39
N ALA A 344 -21.15 -10.25 27.89
CA ALA A 344 -21.03 -8.79 27.79
C ALA A 344 -20.76 -8.12 29.15
N ALA A 345 -21.26 -8.68 30.26
CA ALA A 345 -20.96 -8.20 31.59
C ALA A 345 -19.48 -8.44 31.95
N ARG A 346 -18.98 -9.65 31.76
CA ARG A 346 -17.57 -9.98 32.06
C ARG A 346 -16.59 -9.17 31.21
N LEU A 347 -16.94 -8.91 29.95
CA LEU A 347 -16.13 -8.04 29.08
C LEU A 347 -16.02 -6.62 29.64
N ARG A 348 -17.17 -6.03 30.10
CA ARG A 348 -17.19 -4.70 30.76
C ARG A 348 -16.34 -4.69 32.01
N ASP A 349 -16.50 -5.69 32.88
CA ASP A 349 -15.77 -5.77 34.12
C ASP A 349 -14.26 -5.93 33.92
N SER A 350 -13.87 -6.65 32.87
CA SER A 350 -12.45 -6.88 32.50
C SER A 350 -11.78 -5.67 31.89
N LEU A 351 -12.51 -4.83 31.18
CA LEU A 351 -11.99 -3.61 30.54
C LEU A 351 -12.21 -2.34 31.40
N ALA A 352 -12.79 -2.44 32.59
CA ALA A 352 -12.96 -1.30 33.47
C ALA A 352 -11.60 -0.61 33.77
N PRO A 353 -11.50 0.74 33.72
CA PRO A 353 -12.60 1.72 33.76
C PRO A 353 -13.14 2.16 32.39
N ALA A 354 -12.79 1.53 31.29
CA ALA A 354 -13.30 1.89 29.97
C ALA A 354 -14.83 1.78 29.86
N ASP A 355 -15.50 2.67 29.12
CA ASP A 355 -16.93 2.56 28.81
C ASP A 355 -17.12 1.54 27.69
N VAL A 356 -17.69 0.38 28.05
CA VAL A 356 -17.89 -0.74 27.14
C VAL A 356 -19.36 -1.02 26.91
N GLN A 357 -19.80 -0.91 25.68
CA GLN A 357 -21.15 -1.27 25.23
C GLN A 357 -21.04 -2.32 24.12
N VAL A 358 -21.87 -3.35 24.19
CA VAL A 358 -21.89 -4.42 23.19
C VAL A 358 -23.26 -4.48 22.53
N TYR A 359 -23.26 -4.57 21.22
CA TYR A 359 -24.45 -4.59 20.37
C TYR A 359 -24.51 -5.86 19.53
N THR A 360 -25.71 -6.35 19.30
CA THR A 360 -25.97 -7.38 18.30
C THR A 360 -25.81 -6.80 16.88
N LYS A 361 -25.76 -7.65 15.87
CA LYS A 361 -25.75 -7.25 14.44
C LYS A 361 -26.88 -6.26 14.07
N ASN A 362 -28.01 -6.26 14.78
CA ASN A 362 -29.12 -5.35 14.58
C ASN A 362 -29.04 -4.09 15.50
N MET A 363 -27.89 -3.78 16.04
CA MET A 363 -27.63 -2.63 16.92
C MET A 363 -28.50 -2.58 18.19
N MET A 364 -28.96 -3.73 18.66
CA MET A 364 -29.60 -3.84 19.97
C MET A 364 -28.56 -4.21 21.03
N ALA A 365 -28.72 -3.72 22.27
CA ALA A 365 -27.81 -4.06 23.36
C ALA A 365 -27.72 -5.59 23.52
N ALA A 366 -26.48 -6.10 23.45
CA ALA A 366 -26.24 -7.53 23.60
C ALA A 366 -26.31 -7.91 25.08
N ALA A 367 -27.01 -8.98 25.37
CA ALA A 367 -27.10 -9.59 26.70
C ALA A 367 -26.64 -11.05 26.64
N GLY A 368 -26.05 -11.55 27.73
CA GLY A 368 -25.58 -12.92 27.82
C GLY A 368 -24.20 -13.16 27.16
N LYS A 369 -24.02 -14.36 26.62
CA LYS A 369 -22.77 -14.76 25.97
C LYS A 369 -22.54 -13.97 24.69
N LEU A 370 -21.31 -13.56 24.47
CA LEU A 370 -20.87 -12.93 23.25
C LEU A 370 -20.83 -13.94 22.10
N LYS A 371 -20.89 -13.43 20.89
CA LYS A 371 -20.85 -14.16 19.63
C LYS A 371 -19.94 -13.43 18.65
N THR A 372 -19.35 -14.16 17.73
CA THR A 372 -18.68 -13.57 16.57
C THR A 372 -19.66 -12.67 15.81
N ASP A 373 -19.17 -11.62 15.16
CA ASP A 373 -19.92 -10.63 14.39
C ASP A 373 -20.89 -9.74 15.23
N GLN A 374 -20.64 -9.61 16.55
CA GLN A 374 -21.22 -8.56 17.38
C GLN A 374 -20.31 -7.32 17.37
N THR A 375 -20.86 -6.15 17.72
CA THR A 375 -20.10 -4.91 17.80
C THR A 375 -19.87 -4.53 19.25
N ALA A 376 -18.60 -4.35 19.65
CA ALA A 376 -18.22 -3.73 20.91
C ALA A 376 -17.82 -2.27 20.69
N MET A 377 -18.42 -1.36 21.43
CA MET A 377 -17.98 0.03 21.50
C MET A 377 -17.22 0.23 22.81
N ILE A 378 -15.95 0.64 22.71
CA ILE A 378 -15.04 0.83 23.84
C ILE A 378 -14.50 2.24 23.78
N ASP A 379 -14.86 3.09 24.75
CA ASP A 379 -14.49 4.52 24.78
C ASP A 379 -14.80 5.25 23.46
N GLY A 380 -15.88 4.85 22.78
CA GLY A 380 -16.33 5.42 21.51
C GLY A 380 -15.71 4.80 20.26
N ALA A 381 -14.70 3.93 20.36
CA ALA A 381 -14.17 3.15 19.26
C ALA A 381 -15.00 1.88 19.03
N LEU A 382 -15.23 1.51 17.78
CA LEU A 382 -16.02 0.33 17.38
C LEU A 382 -15.10 -0.82 17.01
N TYR A 383 -15.38 -2.00 17.56
CA TYR A 383 -14.69 -3.25 17.27
C TYR A 383 -15.69 -4.35 16.92
N THR A 384 -15.35 -5.19 15.94
CA THR A 384 -16.08 -6.42 15.70
C THR A 384 -15.63 -7.50 16.69
N VAL A 385 -16.54 -8.03 17.47
CA VAL A 385 -16.23 -9.13 18.41
C VAL A 385 -15.98 -10.41 17.61
N VAL A 386 -14.86 -11.06 17.91
CA VAL A 386 -14.50 -12.36 17.34
C VAL A 386 -14.22 -13.34 18.47
N ILE A 387 -14.85 -14.50 18.41
CA ILE A 387 -14.56 -15.64 19.28
C ILE A 387 -13.75 -16.64 18.46
N PRO A 388 -12.46 -16.85 18.74
CA PRO A 388 -11.65 -17.80 17.99
C PRO A 388 -12.29 -19.19 17.98
N GLY A 389 -12.58 -19.69 16.77
CA GLY A 389 -13.26 -20.97 16.53
C GLY A 389 -14.80 -20.90 16.41
N ASP A 390 -15.46 -19.77 16.69
CA ASP A 390 -16.92 -19.60 16.49
C ASP A 390 -17.20 -19.04 15.07
N LEU A 391 -17.13 -19.91 14.06
CA LEU A 391 -17.24 -19.50 12.65
C LEU A 391 -18.70 -19.24 12.25
N ASN A 392 -19.65 -19.84 12.94
CA ASN A 392 -21.08 -19.72 12.63
C ASN A 392 -21.80 -18.64 13.48
N ALA A 393 -21.04 -17.87 14.26
CA ALA A 393 -21.55 -16.81 15.13
C ALA A 393 -22.63 -17.30 16.14
N SER A 394 -22.53 -18.54 16.60
CA SER A 394 -23.45 -19.11 17.59
C SER A 394 -23.11 -18.70 19.03
N GLY A 395 -21.87 -18.27 19.27
CA GLY A 395 -21.30 -17.98 20.60
C GLY A 395 -20.74 -19.22 21.30
N THR A 396 -20.61 -20.33 20.58
CA THR A 396 -20.06 -21.60 21.11
C THR A 396 -19.22 -22.27 20.03
N VAL A 397 -18.02 -22.66 20.40
CA VAL A 397 -17.11 -23.43 19.53
C VAL A 397 -17.46 -24.90 19.64
N ASN A 398 -17.87 -25.52 18.51
CA ASN A 398 -18.34 -26.91 18.48
C ASN A 398 -18.18 -27.55 17.10
N THR A 399 -18.66 -28.80 16.94
CA THR A 399 -18.55 -29.53 15.68
C THR A 399 -19.27 -28.92 14.49
N ALA A 400 -20.20 -27.95 14.69
CA ALA A 400 -20.81 -27.23 13.58
C ALA A 400 -19.81 -26.26 12.94
N ASP A 401 -18.97 -25.61 13.75
CA ASP A 401 -17.89 -24.72 13.28
C ASP A 401 -16.82 -25.53 12.55
N LEU A 402 -16.45 -26.68 13.07
CA LEU A 402 -15.49 -27.58 12.41
C LEU A 402 -15.97 -28.00 11.02
N ARG A 403 -17.28 -28.34 10.89
CA ARG A 403 -17.85 -28.71 9.59
C ARG A 403 -17.91 -27.51 8.64
N LEU A 404 -18.22 -26.33 9.15
CA LEU A 404 -18.23 -25.10 8.38
C LEU A 404 -16.84 -24.80 7.82
N PHE A 405 -15.80 -24.92 8.68
CA PHE A 405 -14.42 -24.74 8.26
C PHE A 405 -13.95 -25.77 7.24
N GLN A 406 -14.31 -27.07 7.42
CA GLN A 406 -14.03 -28.10 6.43
C GLN A 406 -14.64 -27.79 5.06
N ARG A 407 -15.88 -27.28 5.02
CA ARG A 407 -16.54 -26.88 3.77
C ARG A 407 -15.88 -25.67 3.13
N PHE A 408 -15.44 -24.70 3.93
CA PHE A 408 -14.67 -23.56 3.45
C PHE A 408 -13.35 -24.02 2.79
N LEU A 409 -12.58 -24.88 3.43
CA LEU A 409 -11.33 -25.43 2.86
C LEU A 409 -11.55 -26.32 1.62
N ALA A 410 -12.75 -26.83 1.45
CA ALA A 410 -13.16 -27.60 0.26
C ALA A 410 -13.75 -26.72 -0.87
N ASP A 411 -13.72 -25.39 -0.75
CA ASP A 411 -14.34 -24.42 -1.65
C ASP A 411 -15.90 -24.57 -1.77
N ASP A 412 -16.54 -25.24 -0.80
CA ASP A 412 -17.99 -25.46 -0.77
C ASP A 412 -18.73 -24.39 0.05
N GLU A 413 -18.01 -23.48 0.72
CA GLU A 413 -18.57 -22.43 1.57
C GLU A 413 -17.72 -21.16 1.50
N VAL A 414 -18.33 -20.00 1.76
CA VAL A 414 -17.65 -18.71 1.86
C VAL A 414 -17.84 -18.17 3.26
N LEU A 415 -16.75 -17.84 3.95
CA LEU A 415 -16.78 -17.18 5.25
C LEU A 415 -16.75 -15.66 5.07
N ASP A 416 -17.44 -14.93 5.93
CA ASP A 416 -17.27 -13.48 6.04
C ASP A 416 -15.98 -13.13 6.79
N GLU A 417 -15.63 -11.84 6.81
CA GLU A 417 -14.38 -11.36 7.40
C GLU A 417 -14.23 -11.69 8.89
N ALA A 418 -15.31 -11.61 9.67
CA ALA A 418 -15.31 -11.94 11.07
C ALA A 418 -15.11 -13.45 11.30
N ALA A 419 -15.75 -14.29 10.48
CA ALA A 419 -15.58 -15.73 10.51
C ALA A 419 -14.18 -16.17 10.03
N LEU A 420 -13.59 -15.49 9.04
CA LEU A 420 -12.19 -15.70 8.63
C LEU A 420 -11.23 -15.38 9.77
N CYS A 421 -11.43 -14.26 10.46
CA CYS A 421 -10.65 -13.92 11.65
C CYS A 421 -10.85 -14.92 12.79
N ALA A 422 -12.07 -15.47 12.95
CA ALA A 422 -12.33 -16.52 13.94
C ALA A 422 -11.71 -17.87 13.55
N ALA A 423 -11.50 -18.13 12.28
CA ALA A 423 -10.88 -19.33 11.74
C ALA A 423 -9.35 -19.34 11.88
N ASP A 424 -8.70 -18.17 11.86
CA ASP A 424 -7.25 -17.99 12.05
C ASP A 424 -6.88 -18.19 13.53
N LEU A 425 -6.72 -19.44 13.92
CA LEU A 425 -6.45 -19.82 15.32
C LEU A 425 -4.98 -19.73 15.71
N ASN A 426 -4.08 -19.87 14.73
CA ASN A 426 -2.63 -19.76 14.95
C ASN A 426 -2.16 -18.29 14.87
N GLY A 427 -2.97 -17.40 14.29
CA GLY A 427 -2.72 -15.98 14.20
C GLY A 427 -1.73 -15.59 13.11
N ASP A 428 -1.56 -16.43 12.07
CA ASP A 428 -0.65 -16.18 10.94
C ASP A 428 -1.29 -15.37 9.80
N GLY A 429 -2.57 -15.02 9.94
CA GLY A 429 -3.33 -14.21 8.97
C GLY A 429 -4.01 -15.03 7.88
N THR A 430 -3.91 -16.36 7.89
CA THR A 430 -4.55 -17.25 6.92
C THR A 430 -5.43 -18.28 7.63
N ALA A 431 -6.60 -18.54 7.09
CA ALA A 431 -7.47 -19.60 7.60
C ALA A 431 -7.25 -20.87 6.76
N ASP A 432 -6.43 -21.80 7.27
CA ASP A 432 -5.99 -22.97 6.51
C ASP A 432 -6.12 -24.30 7.29
N ALA A 433 -5.47 -25.36 6.76
CA ALA A 433 -5.52 -26.69 7.35
C ALA A 433 -4.82 -26.77 8.72
N ALA A 434 -3.87 -25.88 9.02
CA ALA A 434 -3.21 -25.84 10.33
C ALA A 434 -4.22 -25.40 11.41
N ASP A 435 -5.05 -24.40 11.09
CA ASP A 435 -6.10 -23.92 12.00
C ASP A 435 -7.21 -24.94 12.19
N LEU A 436 -7.55 -25.69 11.13
CA LEU A 436 -8.51 -26.80 11.26
C LEU A 436 -8.06 -27.83 12.28
N VAL A 437 -6.76 -28.14 12.33
CA VAL A 437 -6.18 -29.04 13.34
C VAL A 437 -6.32 -28.43 14.74
N LEU A 438 -6.02 -27.14 14.89
CA LEU A 438 -6.18 -26.43 16.17
C LEU A 438 -7.64 -26.41 16.61
N LEU A 439 -8.58 -26.10 15.71
CA LEU A 439 -10.02 -26.11 15.99
C LEU A 439 -10.49 -27.50 16.42
N SER A 440 -10.04 -28.55 15.74
CA SER A 440 -10.39 -29.93 16.10
C SER A 440 -9.91 -30.28 17.52
N GLY A 441 -8.73 -29.78 17.93
CA GLY A 441 -8.19 -29.95 19.27
C GLY A 441 -8.92 -29.19 20.36
N GLN A 442 -9.60 -28.09 20.04
CA GLN A 442 -10.43 -27.34 20.99
C GLN A 442 -11.80 -28.03 21.26
N ILE A 443 -12.28 -28.84 20.33
CA ILE A 443 -13.61 -29.46 20.38
C ILE A 443 -13.55 -30.87 20.95
N ALA A 444 -12.36 -31.52 20.95
CA ALA A 444 -12.13 -32.86 21.48
C ALA A 444 -12.10 -32.85 23.01
#